data_64319a48e855f20e5ae3d2517124c94f
#
_entry.id   64319a48e855f20e5ae3d2517124c94f
#
_cell.length_a   1.000
_cell.length_b   1.000
_cell.length_c   1.000
_cell.angle_alpha   90.00
_cell.angle_beta   90.00
_cell.angle_gamma   90.00
#
_symmetry.space_group_name_H-M   'P 1'
#
loop_
_entity.id
_entity.type
_entity.pdbx_description
1 polymer ?
#
loop_
_entity_poly.entity_id
_entity_poly.type
_entity_poly.pdbx_seq_one_letter_code
_entity_poly.pdbx_strand_id
1 'polypeptide(L)'
;MKKAYLDSFYNLVEMLKQDKRCLGVWYFGSVARGLEDEYSDIDAVFLIDDQYFEQVCEEFSSFIQKICDELILVWPEGFNCDELKNFQYIYKIGNDLYALDIFLLNSQKNDSWIARAHYTALKPQDIIFSKDRAVEKIIQKAPSGSTLSFGISYLIKTYFTHLNMIIKYFLRKDYFKLKKNIDVLYNIHIELLLTKYDKIVWGDYCNKINQCLPPKLQQRLKNYLPFSDLKILKKQILDCALCFAEDAQKICAERNMAYPIRAETVIVNEYKKQLGL
;
A
#
# COMPACT_ATOMS: atom_id res chain seq x y z
N MET A 1 -13.64 0.39 -16.67
CA MET A 1 -13.40 1.88 -16.75
C MET A 1 -14.13 2.49 -17.94
N LYS A 2 -14.58 3.76 -17.87
CA LYS A 2 -15.26 4.47 -18.97
C LYS A 2 -14.28 4.85 -20.08
N LYS A 3 -14.75 4.81 -21.34
CA LYS A 3 -13.91 5.11 -22.51
C LYS A 3 -13.29 6.51 -22.46
N ALA A 4 -14.08 7.54 -22.13
CA ALA A 4 -13.57 8.93 -22.05
C ALA A 4 -12.41 9.10 -21.07
N TYR A 5 -12.42 8.34 -19.98
CA TYR A 5 -11.34 8.33 -18.99
C TYR A 5 -10.07 7.69 -19.55
N LEU A 6 -10.18 6.54 -20.19
CA LEU A 6 -9.05 5.89 -20.86
C LEU A 6 -8.46 6.76 -21.97
N ASP A 7 -9.32 7.37 -22.81
CA ASP A 7 -8.89 8.26 -23.88
C ASP A 7 -8.12 9.47 -23.32
N SER A 8 -8.59 10.06 -22.19
CA SER A 8 -7.88 11.17 -21.55
C SER A 8 -6.49 10.77 -21.06
N PHE A 9 -6.38 9.60 -20.41
CA PHE A 9 -5.09 9.08 -19.96
C PHE A 9 -4.14 8.80 -21.13
N TYR A 10 -4.61 8.18 -22.21
CA TYR A 10 -3.77 7.94 -23.38
C TYR A 10 -3.35 9.25 -24.06
N ASN A 11 -4.18 10.28 -24.07
CA ASN A 11 -3.80 11.62 -24.55
C ASN A 11 -2.66 12.21 -23.70
N LEU A 12 -2.72 12.05 -22.37
CA LEU A 12 -1.62 12.44 -21.46
C LEU A 12 -0.33 11.68 -21.81
N VAL A 13 -0.43 10.36 -21.98
CA VAL A 13 0.70 9.51 -22.33
C VAL A 13 1.33 9.95 -23.66
N GLU A 14 0.53 10.20 -24.69
CA GLU A 14 1.05 10.64 -26.00
C GLU A 14 1.72 12.02 -25.93
N MET A 15 1.19 12.97 -25.15
CA MET A 15 1.86 14.26 -24.93
C MET A 15 3.23 14.08 -24.28
N LEU A 16 3.30 13.24 -23.22
CA LEU A 16 4.56 13.01 -22.50
C LEU A 16 5.54 12.12 -23.27
N LYS A 17 5.05 11.27 -24.18
CA LYS A 17 5.89 10.55 -25.12
C LYS A 17 6.60 11.46 -26.12
N GLN A 18 5.99 12.58 -26.49
CA GLN A 18 6.64 13.61 -27.32
C GLN A 18 7.60 14.51 -26.49
N ASP A 19 7.42 14.60 -25.19
CA ASP A 19 8.28 15.40 -24.32
C ASP A 19 9.59 14.65 -24.03
N LYS A 20 10.73 15.21 -24.46
CA LYS A 20 12.06 14.60 -24.25
C LYS A 20 12.42 14.37 -22.78
N ARG A 21 11.77 15.08 -21.86
CA ARG A 21 12.01 15.00 -20.42
C ARG A 21 11.39 13.74 -19.77
N CYS A 22 10.34 13.16 -20.40
CA CYS A 22 9.75 11.90 -19.96
C CYS A 22 10.39 10.73 -20.71
N LEU A 23 11.01 9.82 -19.97
CA LEU A 23 11.78 8.70 -20.52
C LEU A 23 10.98 7.41 -20.62
N GLY A 24 9.88 7.29 -19.91
CA GLY A 24 9.04 6.11 -19.97
C GLY A 24 7.81 6.21 -19.06
N VAL A 25 6.82 5.36 -19.33
CA VAL A 25 5.57 5.27 -18.57
C VAL A 25 5.17 3.82 -18.43
N TRP A 26 4.66 3.44 -17.26
CA TRP A 26 4.07 2.13 -17.02
C TRP A 26 2.89 2.20 -16.07
N TYR A 27 2.02 1.21 -16.18
CA TYR A 27 0.92 1.03 -15.23
C TYR A 27 1.42 0.55 -13.88
N PHE A 28 0.74 1.01 -12.83
CA PHE A 28 0.89 0.56 -11.46
C PHE A 28 -0.48 0.09 -10.93
N GLY A 29 -0.59 -0.24 -9.65
CA GLY A 29 -1.86 -0.52 -9.00
C GLY A 29 -2.68 -1.67 -9.59
N SER A 30 -4.01 -1.47 -9.71
CA SER A 30 -4.97 -2.48 -10.13
C SER A 30 -4.82 -2.86 -11.61
N VAL A 31 -4.58 -1.89 -12.48
CA VAL A 31 -4.43 -2.09 -13.93
C VAL A 31 -3.23 -2.98 -14.24
N ALA A 32 -2.07 -2.74 -13.62
CA ALA A 32 -0.88 -3.57 -13.80
C ALA A 32 -1.07 -5.02 -13.35
N ARG A 33 -2.09 -5.29 -12.55
CA ARG A 33 -2.40 -6.63 -12.03
C ARG A 33 -3.51 -7.34 -12.80
N GLY A 34 -4.17 -6.66 -13.75
CA GLY A 34 -5.35 -7.17 -14.44
C GLY A 34 -6.55 -7.35 -13.51
N LEU A 35 -6.71 -6.46 -12.55
CA LEU A 35 -7.74 -6.50 -11.49
C LEU A 35 -8.62 -5.25 -11.52
N GLU A 36 -8.49 -4.47 -12.58
CA GLU A 36 -9.30 -3.28 -12.79
C GLU A 36 -10.77 -3.63 -13.02
N ASP A 37 -11.64 -2.80 -12.48
CA ASP A 37 -13.08 -2.86 -12.65
C ASP A 37 -13.66 -1.50 -13.10
N GLU A 38 -14.97 -1.35 -13.06
CA GLU A 38 -15.65 -0.10 -13.45
C GLU A 38 -15.37 1.06 -12.47
N TYR A 39 -14.94 0.77 -11.25
CA TYR A 39 -14.66 1.74 -10.17
C TYR A 39 -13.16 2.05 -10.04
N SER A 40 -12.31 1.32 -10.74
CA SER A 40 -10.86 1.49 -10.64
C SER A 40 -10.43 2.84 -11.21
N ASP A 41 -9.53 3.50 -10.51
CA ASP A 41 -8.69 4.59 -11.00
C ASP A 41 -7.53 4.06 -11.83
N ILE A 42 -6.78 4.97 -12.43
CA ILE A 42 -5.53 4.63 -13.13
C ILE A 42 -4.37 5.12 -12.29
N ASP A 43 -3.55 4.15 -11.88
CA ASP A 43 -2.25 4.39 -11.28
C ASP A 43 -1.18 4.27 -12.37
N ALA A 44 -0.33 5.28 -12.51
CA ALA A 44 0.75 5.25 -13.49
C ALA A 44 2.03 5.89 -12.96
N VAL A 45 3.16 5.32 -13.37
CA VAL A 45 4.48 5.86 -13.04
C VAL A 45 5.10 6.44 -14.30
N PHE A 46 5.57 7.68 -14.20
CA PHE A 46 6.27 8.40 -15.25
C PHE A 46 7.74 8.56 -14.86
N LEU A 47 8.63 8.01 -15.66
CA LEU A 47 10.07 8.14 -15.49
C LEU A 47 10.53 9.46 -16.09
N ILE A 48 11.01 10.35 -15.25
CA ILE A 48 11.43 11.70 -15.64
C ILE A 48 12.96 11.79 -15.57
N ASP A 49 13.55 12.40 -16.59
CA ASP A 49 14.98 12.69 -16.63
C ASP A 49 15.38 13.55 -15.41
N ASP A 50 16.42 13.15 -14.68
CA ASP A 50 16.90 13.81 -13.46
C ASP A 50 17.10 15.32 -13.65
N GLN A 51 17.62 15.73 -14.81
CA GLN A 51 17.88 17.14 -15.11
C GLN A 51 16.60 17.99 -15.10
N TYR A 52 15.45 17.40 -15.37
CA TYR A 52 14.18 18.10 -15.50
C TYR A 52 13.15 17.69 -14.44
N PHE A 53 13.53 16.87 -13.48
CA PHE A 53 12.59 16.24 -12.55
C PHE A 53 11.72 17.26 -11.81
N GLU A 54 12.34 18.23 -11.14
CA GLU A 54 11.61 19.26 -10.39
C GLU A 54 10.71 20.09 -11.31
N GLN A 55 11.25 20.53 -12.46
CA GLN A 55 10.50 21.33 -13.43
C GLN A 55 9.25 20.58 -13.92
N VAL A 56 9.38 19.29 -14.27
CA VAL A 56 8.24 18.49 -14.74
C VAL A 56 7.22 18.29 -13.63
N CYS A 57 7.68 18.07 -12.38
CA CYS A 57 6.78 17.95 -11.23
C CYS A 57 5.93 19.22 -11.01
N GLU A 58 6.53 20.40 -11.13
CA GLU A 58 5.82 21.68 -11.02
C GLU A 58 4.84 21.91 -12.17
N GLU A 59 5.21 21.52 -13.38
CA GLU A 59 4.40 21.71 -14.59
C GLU A 59 3.33 20.61 -14.78
N PHE A 60 3.37 19.48 -14.03
CA PHE A 60 2.56 18.30 -14.34
C PHE A 60 1.06 18.60 -14.36
N SER A 61 0.58 19.44 -13.47
CA SER A 61 -0.82 19.89 -13.46
C SER A 61 -1.26 20.53 -14.80
N SER A 62 -0.35 21.18 -15.51
CA SER A 62 -0.64 21.78 -16.82
C SER A 62 -0.86 20.74 -17.91
N PHE A 63 -0.25 19.54 -17.81
CA PHE A 63 -0.55 18.43 -18.69
C PHE A 63 -1.94 17.86 -18.40
N ILE A 64 -2.30 17.72 -17.11
CA ILE A 64 -3.63 17.24 -16.72
C ILE A 64 -4.73 18.19 -17.21
N GLN A 65 -4.54 19.50 -17.09
CA GLN A 65 -5.50 20.51 -17.58
C GLN A 65 -5.77 20.41 -19.09
N LYS A 66 -4.85 19.85 -19.88
CA LYS A 66 -5.04 19.67 -21.33
C LYS A 66 -5.88 18.45 -21.69
N ILE A 67 -6.11 17.53 -20.78
CA ILE A 67 -6.84 16.29 -21.00
C ILE A 67 -8.21 16.25 -20.31
N CYS A 68 -8.60 17.31 -19.65
CA CYS A 68 -9.84 17.42 -18.91
C CYS A 68 -10.54 18.75 -19.15
N ASP A 69 -11.83 18.81 -18.85
CA ASP A 69 -12.59 20.04 -18.92
C ASP A 69 -12.32 20.95 -17.69
N GLU A 70 -12.10 20.33 -16.53
CA GLU A 70 -11.84 21.05 -15.28
C GLU A 70 -10.98 20.18 -14.34
N LEU A 71 -9.86 20.73 -13.87
CA LEU A 71 -9.06 20.17 -12.78
C LEU A 71 -9.64 20.62 -11.44
N ILE A 72 -10.17 19.68 -10.64
CA ILE A 72 -10.88 19.98 -9.40
C ILE A 72 -9.92 20.03 -8.21
N LEU A 73 -9.00 19.06 -8.11
CA LEU A 73 -8.11 18.92 -6.96
C LEU A 73 -6.78 18.28 -7.38
N VAL A 74 -5.72 18.76 -6.78
CA VAL A 74 -4.40 18.11 -6.80
C VAL A 74 -4.02 17.83 -5.36
N TRP A 75 -3.82 16.55 -5.04
CA TRP A 75 -3.41 16.15 -3.69
C TRP A 75 -2.01 15.52 -3.74
N PRO A 76 -0.99 16.21 -3.18
CA PRO A 76 0.35 15.66 -3.08
C PRO A 76 0.46 14.73 -1.88
N GLU A 77 1.15 13.60 -2.02
CA GLU A 77 1.46 12.72 -0.91
C GLU A 77 2.51 13.31 0.04
N GLY A 78 2.38 12.96 1.32
CA GLY A 78 3.27 13.46 2.36
C GLY A 78 4.70 12.88 2.32
N PHE A 79 4.93 11.83 1.53
CA PHE A 79 6.25 11.21 1.35
C PHE A 79 7.04 11.76 0.15
N ASN A 80 6.51 12.73 -0.57
CA ASN A 80 7.15 13.31 -1.74
C ASN A 80 8.58 13.79 -1.44
N CYS A 81 9.52 13.39 -2.29
CA CYS A 81 10.93 13.70 -2.17
C CYS A 81 11.57 13.89 -3.56
N ASP A 82 12.87 14.11 -3.63
CA ASP A 82 13.64 14.31 -4.88
C ASP A 82 13.84 13.02 -5.69
N GLU A 83 13.44 11.87 -5.17
CA GLU A 83 13.47 10.59 -5.89
C GLU A 83 12.13 10.22 -6.52
N LEU A 84 11.04 10.55 -5.79
CA LEU A 84 9.68 10.18 -6.16
C LEU A 84 8.70 11.23 -5.67
N LYS A 85 7.80 11.66 -6.55
CA LYS A 85 6.64 12.47 -6.17
C LYS A 85 5.36 11.79 -6.63
N ASN A 86 4.38 11.75 -5.75
CA ASN A 86 3.05 11.25 -6.05
C ASN A 86 2.02 12.36 -5.93
N PHE A 87 1.12 12.42 -6.90
CA PHE A 87 0.01 13.34 -6.93
C PHE A 87 -1.25 12.60 -7.36
N GLN A 88 -2.31 12.72 -6.57
CA GLN A 88 -3.64 12.34 -7.03
C GLN A 88 -4.32 13.56 -7.67
N TYR A 89 -4.76 13.40 -8.91
CA TYR A 89 -5.49 14.41 -9.68
C TYR A 89 -6.95 14.02 -9.77
N ILE A 90 -7.84 14.88 -9.26
CA ILE A 90 -9.30 14.72 -9.43
C ILE A 90 -9.75 15.75 -10.46
N TYR A 91 -10.40 15.30 -11.53
CA TYR A 91 -10.80 16.14 -12.64
C TYR A 91 -12.11 15.69 -13.29
N LYS A 92 -12.71 16.58 -14.09
CA LYS A 92 -13.95 16.31 -14.84
C LYS A 92 -13.71 16.15 -16.32
N ILE A 93 -14.49 15.23 -16.92
CA ILE A 93 -14.74 15.15 -18.36
C ILE A 93 -16.25 15.04 -18.52
N GLY A 94 -16.88 16.05 -19.14
CA GLY A 94 -18.34 16.17 -19.19
C GLY A 94 -18.93 16.29 -17.78
N ASN A 95 -19.85 15.41 -17.49
CA ASN A 95 -20.49 15.37 -16.16
C ASN A 95 -19.83 14.37 -15.19
N ASP A 96 -18.82 13.65 -15.62
CA ASP A 96 -18.19 12.60 -14.82
C ASP A 96 -16.94 13.09 -14.12
N LEU A 97 -16.72 12.60 -12.89
CA LEU A 97 -15.54 12.84 -12.08
C LEU A 97 -14.61 11.63 -12.18
N TYR A 98 -13.31 11.90 -12.38
CA TYR A 98 -12.26 10.89 -12.49
C TYR A 98 -11.08 11.22 -11.58
N ALA A 99 -10.32 10.19 -11.22
CA ALA A 99 -9.08 10.33 -10.46
C ALA A 99 -7.92 9.64 -11.20
N LEU A 100 -6.77 10.30 -11.26
CA LEU A 100 -5.49 9.71 -11.68
C LEU A 100 -4.52 9.74 -10.52
N ASP A 101 -3.87 8.63 -10.23
CA ASP A 101 -2.80 8.52 -9.25
C ASP A 101 -1.46 8.45 -9.99
N ILE A 102 -0.74 9.57 -9.99
CA ILE A 102 0.45 9.77 -10.80
C ILE A 102 1.71 9.78 -9.93
N PHE A 103 2.60 8.85 -10.23
CA PHE A 103 3.92 8.80 -9.64
C PHE A 103 4.96 9.33 -10.64
N LEU A 104 5.72 10.33 -10.24
CA LEU A 104 6.85 10.86 -11.00
C LEU A 104 8.12 10.32 -10.37
N LEU A 105 8.83 9.46 -11.09
CA LEU A 105 10.05 8.81 -10.63
C LEU A 105 11.26 9.45 -11.28
N ASN A 106 12.25 9.83 -10.47
CA ASN A 106 13.50 10.37 -10.96
C ASN A 106 14.36 9.26 -11.61
N SER A 107 14.90 9.51 -12.81
CA SER A 107 15.65 8.50 -13.57
C SER A 107 17.00 8.12 -12.97
N GLN A 108 17.60 8.98 -12.16
CA GLN A 108 18.90 8.75 -11.54
C GLN A 108 18.82 8.55 -10.04
N LYS A 109 18.01 9.34 -9.34
CA LYS A 109 17.76 9.23 -7.90
C LYS A 109 16.53 8.37 -7.68
N ASN A 110 16.68 7.08 -7.46
CA ASN A 110 15.56 6.15 -7.31
C ASN A 110 15.89 4.92 -6.47
N ASP A 111 16.82 5.08 -5.51
CA ASP A 111 17.34 3.98 -4.71
C ASP A 111 16.66 3.80 -3.36
N SER A 112 15.82 4.74 -2.92
CA SER A 112 15.04 4.60 -1.70
C SER A 112 14.08 3.41 -1.78
N TRP A 113 13.67 2.88 -0.64
CA TRP A 113 12.73 1.77 -0.59
C TRP A 113 11.39 2.11 -1.25
N ILE A 114 10.94 3.37 -1.13
CA ILE A 114 9.69 3.82 -1.70
C ILE A 114 9.79 3.94 -3.24
N ALA A 115 10.88 4.52 -3.76
CA ALA A 115 11.10 4.59 -5.19
C ALA A 115 11.16 3.19 -5.81
N ARG A 116 11.92 2.27 -5.19
CA ARG A 116 12.04 0.87 -5.65
C ARG A 116 10.72 0.12 -5.65
N ALA A 117 9.82 0.40 -4.73
CA ALA A 117 8.50 -0.24 -4.68
C ALA A 117 7.69 -0.05 -5.98
N HIS A 118 7.96 1.02 -6.72
CA HIS A 118 7.21 1.36 -7.93
C HIS A 118 7.73 0.69 -9.22
N TYR A 119 8.89 0.02 -9.17
CA TYR A 119 9.44 -0.68 -10.33
C TYR A 119 9.95 -2.10 -10.05
N THR A 120 10.14 -2.52 -8.79
CA THR A 120 10.67 -3.86 -8.46
C THR A 120 9.76 -5.01 -8.94
N ALA A 121 8.43 -4.81 -8.95
CA ALA A 121 7.46 -5.81 -9.39
C ALA A 121 6.93 -5.56 -10.82
N LEU A 122 7.52 -4.61 -11.54
CA LEU A 122 7.11 -4.23 -12.88
C LEU A 122 7.33 -5.37 -13.86
N LYS A 123 6.31 -5.66 -14.67
CA LYS A 123 6.36 -6.67 -15.73
C LYS A 123 6.48 -5.97 -17.09
N PRO A 124 7.10 -6.60 -18.10
CA PRO A 124 7.25 -6.00 -19.43
C PRO A 124 5.94 -5.53 -20.07
N GLN A 125 4.84 -6.25 -19.84
CA GLN A 125 3.52 -5.90 -20.41
C GLN A 125 2.89 -4.66 -19.76
N ASP A 126 3.35 -4.24 -18.58
CA ASP A 126 2.84 -3.06 -17.88
C ASP A 126 3.49 -1.78 -18.42
N ILE A 127 4.56 -1.90 -19.21
CA ILE A 127 5.27 -0.76 -19.80
C ILE A 127 4.46 -0.24 -21.00
N ILE A 128 4.04 1.02 -20.92
CA ILE A 128 3.30 1.69 -22.01
C ILE A 128 4.29 2.18 -23.07
N PHE A 129 5.37 2.85 -22.64
CA PHE A 129 6.51 3.15 -23.49
C PHE A 129 7.81 3.30 -22.69
N SER A 130 8.95 3.14 -23.37
CA SER A 130 10.30 3.29 -22.80
C SER A 130 11.23 3.83 -23.88
N LYS A 131 11.74 5.06 -23.70
CA LYS A 131 12.74 5.65 -24.61
C LYS A 131 14.10 5.06 -24.30
N ASP A 132 14.81 4.65 -25.33
CA ASP A 132 16.15 4.07 -25.22
C ASP A 132 16.28 2.98 -24.14
N ARG A 133 15.19 2.24 -23.90
CA ARG A 133 15.07 1.21 -22.87
C ARG A 133 15.35 1.73 -21.45
N ALA A 134 14.97 2.97 -21.15
CA ALA A 134 15.24 3.60 -19.88
C ALA A 134 14.55 2.87 -18.71
N VAL A 135 13.29 2.43 -18.90
CA VAL A 135 12.53 1.68 -17.90
C VAL A 135 13.17 0.33 -17.62
N GLU A 136 13.56 -0.41 -18.67
CA GLU A 136 14.20 -1.72 -18.51
C GLU A 136 15.56 -1.61 -17.80
N LYS A 137 16.31 -0.53 -18.02
CA LYS A 137 17.57 -0.28 -17.32
C LYS A 137 17.37 -0.10 -15.82
N ILE A 138 16.28 0.56 -15.39
CA ILE A 138 15.97 0.69 -13.96
C ILE A 138 15.57 -0.66 -13.37
N ILE A 139 14.72 -1.44 -14.05
CA ILE A 139 14.33 -2.77 -13.60
C ILE A 139 15.54 -3.68 -13.38
N GLN A 140 16.53 -3.62 -14.28
CA GLN A 140 17.76 -4.42 -14.17
C GLN A 140 18.62 -4.06 -12.94
N LYS A 141 18.52 -2.81 -12.46
CA LYS A 141 19.19 -2.37 -11.22
C LYS A 141 18.44 -2.76 -9.95
N ALA A 142 17.16 -3.18 -10.08
CA ALA A 142 16.37 -3.55 -8.91
C ALA A 142 16.99 -4.75 -8.19
N PRO A 143 17.19 -4.69 -6.87
CA PRO A 143 17.67 -5.84 -6.12
C PRO A 143 16.66 -6.97 -6.20
N SER A 144 17.15 -8.18 -6.43
CA SER A 144 16.32 -9.39 -6.33
C SER A 144 15.97 -9.61 -4.86
N GLY A 145 14.72 -9.41 -4.47
CA GLY A 145 14.28 -9.66 -3.10
C GLY A 145 12.94 -9.02 -2.74
N SER A 146 12.40 -9.45 -1.61
CA SER A 146 11.18 -8.88 -1.02
C SER A 146 11.47 -7.47 -0.47
N THR A 147 10.61 -6.52 -0.78
CA THR A 147 10.62 -5.16 -0.23
C THR A 147 9.96 -5.06 1.15
N LEU A 148 9.95 -6.15 1.93
CA LEU A 148 9.48 -6.10 3.31
C LEU A 148 10.28 -5.06 4.09
N SER A 149 9.63 -3.97 4.47
CA SER A 149 10.23 -2.94 5.33
C SER A 149 10.55 -3.47 6.72
N PHE A 150 9.81 -4.49 7.17
CA PHE A 150 9.94 -5.05 8.52
C PHE A 150 10.04 -6.58 8.49
N GLY A 151 10.98 -7.14 9.24
CA GLY A 151 11.08 -8.59 9.40
C GLY A 151 9.94 -9.16 10.24
N ILE A 152 9.60 -10.44 10.03
CA ILE A 152 8.53 -11.16 10.74
C ILE A 152 8.64 -11.02 12.26
N SER A 153 9.87 -11.09 12.82
CA SER A 153 10.10 -10.91 14.26
C SER A 153 9.67 -9.51 14.75
N TYR A 154 9.87 -8.47 13.92
CA TYR A 154 9.41 -7.12 14.24
C TYR A 154 7.87 -7.04 14.25
N LEU A 155 7.19 -7.59 13.24
CA LEU A 155 5.73 -7.61 13.17
C LEU A 155 5.13 -8.29 14.41
N ILE A 156 5.65 -9.45 14.81
CA ILE A 156 5.18 -10.19 15.97
C ILE A 156 5.35 -9.36 17.25
N LYS A 157 6.54 -8.80 17.49
CA LYS A 157 6.81 -7.97 18.67
C LYS A 157 5.93 -6.73 18.71
N THR A 158 5.75 -6.06 17.57
CA THR A 158 4.91 -4.87 17.45
C THR A 158 3.45 -5.19 17.74
N TYR A 159 2.93 -6.32 17.24
CA TYR A 159 1.55 -6.75 17.54
C TYR A 159 1.31 -6.87 19.04
N PHE A 160 2.14 -7.61 19.75
CA PHE A 160 1.98 -7.81 21.20
C PHE A 160 2.25 -6.54 22.01
N THR A 161 3.14 -5.66 21.55
CA THR A 161 3.34 -4.34 22.18
C THR A 161 2.05 -3.52 22.12
N HIS A 162 1.41 -3.44 20.94
CA HIS A 162 0.15 -2.70 20.78
C HIS A 162 -1.01 -3.36 21.51
N LEU A 163 -1.07 -4.70 21.58
CA LEU A 163 -2.07 -5.41 22.36
C LEU A 163 -1.93 -5.06 23.87
N ASN A 164 -0.72 -5.00 24.40
CA ASN A 164 -0.47 -4.56 25.79
C ASN A 164 -0.91 -3.10 26.03
N MET A 165 -0.71 -2.21 25.07
CA MET A 165 -1.17 -0.82 25.15
C MET A 165 -2.71 -0.71 25.20
N ILE A 166 -3.44 -1.57 24.51
CA ILE A 166 -4.90 -1.62 24.48
C ILE A 166 -5.49 -1.82 25.89
N ILE A 167 -4.85 -2.60 26.76
CA ILE A 167 -5.29 -2.77 28.15
C ILE A 167 -5.45 -1.40 28.84
N LYS A 168 -4.44 -0.55 28.73
CA LYS A 168 -4.44 0.80 29.34
C LYS A 168 -5.53 1.69 28.75
N TYR A 169 -5.82 1.57 27.44
CA TYR A 169 -6.83 2.38 26.79
C TYR A 169 -8.24 1.98 27.23
N PHE A 170 -8.53 0.69 27.42
CA PHE A 170 -9.76 0.23 28.02
C PHE A 170 -9.94 0.76 29.45
N LEU A 171 -8.95 0.60 30.31
CA LEU A 171 -9.01 1.03 31.70
C LEU A 171 -9.19 2.54 31.87
N ARG A 172 -8.61 3.33 30.94
CA ARG A 172 -8.74 4.80 30.92
C ARG A 172 -9.97 5.29 30.18
N LYS A 173 -10.74 4.43 29.55
CA LYS A 173 -11.86 4.76 28.65
C LYS A 173 -11.43 5.69 27.51
N ASP A 174 -10.17 5.54 27.03
CA ASP A 174 -9.61 6.33 25.92
C ASP A 174 -9.97 5.65 24.60
N TYR A 175 -11.20 5.85 24.16
CA TYR A 175 -11.77 5.19 23.00
C TYR A 175 -11.08 5.61 21.69
N PHE A 176 -10.55 6.82 21.61
CA PHE A 176 -9.85 7.29 20.41
C PHE A 176 -8.52 6.55 20.20
N LYS A 177 -7.71 6.39 21.26
CA LYS A 177 -6.49 5.60 21.18
C LYS A 177 -6.76 4.11 21.01
N LEU A 178 -7.85 3.60 21.63
CA LEU A 178 -8.30 2.23 21.45
C LEU A 178 -8.57 1.93 19.97
N LYS A 179 -9.42 2.76 19.32
CA LYS A 179 -9.74 2.59 17.89
C LYS A 179 -8.48 2.60 17.03
N LYS A 180 -7.61 3.59 17.22
CA LYS A 180 -6.34 3.68 16.46
C LYS A 180 -5.47 2.42 16.62
N ASN A 181 -5.39 1.86 17.83
CA ASN A 181 -4.57 0.67 18.06
C ASN A 181 -5.19 -0.61 17.50
N ILE A 182 -6.51 -0.72 17.42
CA ILE A 182 -7.17 -1.83 16.71
C ILE A 182 -6.78 -1.82 15.23
N ASP A 183 -6.76 -0.65 14.58
CA ASP A 183 -6.35 -0.52 13.18
C ASP A 183 -4.87 -0.93 13.00
N VAL A 184 -4.00 -0.59 13.96
CA VAL A 184 -2.60 -1.04 13.95
C VAL A 184 -2.50 -2.57 14.03
N LEU A 185 -3.23 -3.22 14.96
CA LEU A 185 -3.25 -4.68 15.06
C LEU A 185 -3.74 -5.34 13.77
N TYR A 186 -4.78 -4.78 13.16
CA TYR A 186 -5.34 -5.25 11.89
C TYR A 186 -4.28 -5.21 10.78
N ASN A 187 -3.63 -4.07 10.59
CA ASN A 187 -2.62 -3.90 9.54
C ASN A 187 -1.43 -4.85 9.73
N ILE A 188 -0.93 -5.00 10.97
CA ILE A 188 0.17 -5.94 11.28
C ILE A 188 -0.24 -7.38 10.97
N HIS A 189 -1.49 -7.77 11.27
CA HIS A 189 -1.95 -9.14 11.00
C HIS A 189 -2.07 -9.40 9.49
N ILE A 190 -2.58 -8.43 8.71
CA ILE A 190 -2.60 -8.53 7.24
C ILE A 190 -1.18 -8.69 6.70
N GLU A 191 -0.25 -7.82 7.12
CA GLU A 191 1.13 -7.83 6.67
C GLU A 191 1.80 -9.17 6.98
N LEU A 192 1.60 -9.70 8.19
CA LEU A 192 2.11 -11.03 8.56
C LEU A 192 1.57 -12.13 7.64
N LEU A 193 0.28 -12.16 7.36
CA LEU A 193 -0.31 -13.16 6.48
C LEU A 193 0.22 -13.05 5.04
N LEU A 194 0.35 -11.84 4.52
CA LEU A 194 0.86 -11.61 3.17
C LEU A 194 2.32 -12.03 3.01
N THR A 195 3.13 -12.09 4.07
CA THR A 195 4.50 -12.63 3.99
C THR A 195 4.57 -14.06 3.45
N LYS A 196 3.48 -14.81 3.60
CA LYS A 196 3.38 -16.21 3.12
C LYS A 196 2.83 -16.30 1.70
N TYR A 197 1.90 -15.43 1.33
CA TYR A 197 1.06 -15.58 0.13
C TYR A 197 1.46 -14.66 -1.01
N ASP A 198 2.17 -13.57 -0.72
CA ASP A 198 2.58 -12.63 -1.75
C ASP A 198 3.94 -12.00 -1.41
N LYS A 199 4.57 -11.43 -2.44
CA LYS A 199 5.65 -10.48 -2.23
C LYS A 199 4.99 -9.18 -1.80
N ILE A 200 5.22 -8.76 -0.56
CA ILE A 200 4.73 -7.48 -0.09
C ILE A 200 5.49 -6.39 -0.83
N VAL A 201 4.80 -5.75 -1.75
CA VAL A 201 5.21 -4.51 -2.38
C VAL A 201 4.42 -3.41 -1.67
N TRP A 202 5.00 -2.23 -1.52
CA TRP A 202 4.31 -1.07 -0.98
C TRP A 202 2.95 -0.86 -1.66
N GLY A 203 1.95 -0.46 -0.89
CA GLY A 203 0.60 -0.22 -1.39
C GLY A 203 -0.48 -0.65 -0.40
N ASP A 204 -1.72 -0.49 -0.78
CA ASP A 204 -2.87 -0.84 0.04
C ASP A 204 -2.96 -2.36 0.26
N TYR A 205 -2.56 -2.79 1.44
CA TYR A 205 -2.61 -4.19 1.82
C TYR A 205 -4.05 -4.75 1.85
N CYS A 206 -5.05 -3.89 2.06
CA CYS A 206 -6.44 -4.32 2.08
C CYS A 206 -6.90 -4.84 0.72
N ASN A 207 -6.44 -4.24 -0.38
CA ASN A 207 -6.72 -4.73 -1.73
C ASN A 207 -6.17 -6.13 -1.98
N LYS A 208 -5.08 -6.51 -1.33
CA LYS A 208 -4.46 -7.82 -1.47
C LYS A 208 -5.17 -8.94 -0.69
N ILE A 209 -5.99 -8.61 0.30
CA ILE A 209 -6.70 -9.59 1.11
C ILE A 209 -7.56 -10.50 0.22
N ASN A 210 -8.38 -9.90 -0.64
CA ASN A 210 -9.30 -10.65 -1.51
C ASN A 210 -8.58 -11.42 -2.62
N GLN A 211 -7.41 -10.95 -3.04
CA GLN A 211 -6.64 -11.52 -4.15
C GLN A 211 -5.73 -12.65 -3.72
N CYS A 212 -5.07 -12.51 -2.57
CA CYS A 212 -3.97 -13.38 -2.16
C CYS A 212 -4.34 -14.33 -1.03
N LEU A 213 -5.24 -13.92 -0.11
CA LEU A 213 -5.54 -14.71 1.07
C LEU A 213 -6.68 -15.69 0.85
N PRO A 214 -6.55 -16.96 1.27
CA PRO A 214 -7.65 -17.93 1.27
C PRO A 214 -8.85 -17.43 2.09
N PRO A 215 -10.11 -17.77 1.71
CA PRO A 215 -11.33 -17.31 2.38
C PRO A 215 -11.35 -17.54 3.90
N LYS A 216 -10.75 -18.63 4.37
CA LYS A 216 -10.64 -18.92 5.82
C LYS A 216 -9.83 -17.87 6.57
N LEU A 217 -8.75 -17.34 5.97
CA LEU A 217 -7.93 -16.29 6.58
C LEU A 217 -8.60 -14.92 6.47
N GLN A 218 -9.28 -14.64 5.36
CA GLN A 218 -10.12 -13.43 5.24
C GLN A 218 -11.19 -13.38 6.35
N GLN A 219 -11.81 -14.51 6.66
CA GLN A 219 -12.82 -14.58 7.73
C GLN A 219 -12.22 -14.24 9.11
N ARG A 220 -10.98 -14.61 9.41
CA ARG A 220 -10.29 -14.21 10.65
C ARG A 220 -10.11 -12.68 10.74
N LEU A 221 -9.75 -12.04 9.63
CA LEU A 221 -9.55 -10.59 9.58
C LEU A 221 -10.84 -9.81 9.79
N LYS A 222 -12.01 -10.37 9.46
CA LYS A 222 -13.31 -9.73 9.73
C LYS A 222 -13.57 -9.46 11.22
N ASN A 223 -12.89 -10.17 12.12
CA ASN A 223 -13.00 -9.94 13.57
C ASN A 223 -12.47 -8.56 14.02
N TYR A 224 -11.68 -7.87 13.18
CA TYR A 224 -11.24 -6.49 13.45
C TYR A 224 -12.24 -5.42 13.01
N LEU A 225 -13.32 -5.78 12.32
CA LEU A 225 -14.33 -4.82 11.86
C LEU A 225 -15.04 -4.13 13.03
N PRO A 226 -15.49 -2.89 12.86
CA PRO A 226 -15.97 -2.03 13.96
C PRO A 226 -17.19 -2.59 14.69
N PHE A 227 -17.24 -2.34 16.00
CA PHE A 227 -18.30 -2.81 16.91
C PHE A 227 -18.88 -1.67 17.72
N SER A 228 -20.15 -1.81 18.08
CA SER A 228 -20.88 -0.88 18.96
C SER A 228 -20.82 -1.25 20.45
N ASP A 229 -20.54 -2.53 20.79
CA ASP A 229 -20.52 -3.03 22.17
C ASP A 229 -19.08 -3.34 22.63
N LEU A 230 -18.64 -2.62 23.68
CA LEU A 230 -17.30 -2.77 24.27
C LEU A 230 -17.08 -4.15 24.91
N LYS A 231 -18.14 -4.82 25.42
CA LYS A 231 -17.99 -6.15 26.02
C LYS A 231 -17.69 -7.17 24.92
N ILE A 232 -18.40 -7.07 23.80
CA ILE A 232 -18.16 -7.90 22.62
C ILE A 232 -16.76 -7.61 22.06
N LEU A 233 -16.38 -6.33 21.96
CA LEU A 233 -15.10 -5.91 21.42
C LEU A 233 -13.90 -6.48 22.22
N LYS A 234 -13.96 -6.50 23.55
CA LYS A 234 -12.90 -7.10 24.39
C LYS A 234 -12.63 -8.55 24.00
N LYS A 235 -13.72 -9.36 23.92
CA LYS A 235 -13.60 -10.78 23.57
C LYS A 235 -13.07 -10.95 22.14
N GLN A 236 -13.55 -10.16 21.19
CA GLN A 236 -13.13 -10.25 19.80
C GLN A 236 -11.65 -9.86 19.61
N ILE A 237 -11.14 -8.87 20.34
CA ILE A 237 -9.71 -8.55 20.30
C ILE A 237 -8.89 -9.73 20.84
N LEU A 238 -9.35 -10.39 21.92
CA LEU A 238 -8.70 -11.59 22.42
C LEU A 238 -8.69 -12.71 21.37
N ASP A 239 -9.82 -12.96 20.71
CA ASP A 239 -9.91 -13.97 19.65
C ASP A 239 -8.99 -13.63 18.47
N CYS A 240 -8.87 -12.34 18.10
CA CYS A 240 -7.90 -11.88 17.11
C CYS A 240 -6.45 -12.15 17.55
N ALA A 241 -6.11 -11.88 18.81
CA ALA A 241 -4.78 -12.09 19.34
C ALA A 241 -4.39 -13.57 19.31
N LEU A 242 -5.32 -14.47 19.64
CA LEU A 242 -5.12 -15.92 19.59
C LEU A 242 -4.96 -16.42 18.12
N CYS A 243 -5.77 -15.92 17.20
CA CYS A 243 -5.59 -16.22 15.77
C CYS A 243 -4.25 -15.72 15.25
N PHE A 244 -3.84 -14.50 15.61
CA PHE A 244 -2.53 -13.98 15.25
C PHE A 244 -1.40 -14.87 15.75
N ALA A 245 -1.46 -15.27 17.03
CA ALA A 245 -0.44 -16.12 17.64
C ALA A 245 -0.31 -17.46 16.90
N GLU A 246 -1.43 -18.11 16.58
CA GLU A 246 -1.46 -19.34 15.79
C GLU A 246 -0.80 -19.16 14.42
N ASP A 247 -1.17 -18.11 13.69
CA ASP A 247 -0.61 -17.81 12.37
C ASP A 247 0.89 -17.50 12.45
N ALA A 248 1.30 -16.69 13.43
CA ALA A 248 2.69 -16.31 13.64
C ALA A 248 3.58 -17.51 14.02
N GLN A 249 3.10 -18.41 14.89
CA GLN A 249 3.82 -19.65 15.25
C GLN A 249 4.06 -20.52 14.02
N LYS A 250 3.04 -20.72 13.19
CA LYS A 250 3.16 -21.51 11.95
C LYS A 250 4.18 -20.91 10.98
N ILE A 251 4.12 -19.59 10.76
CA ILE A 251 5.04 -18.89 9.87
C ILE A 251 6.47 -18.96 10.41
N CYS A 252 6.67 -18.78 11.71
CA CYS A 252 8.00 -18.91 12.34
C CYS A 252 8.55 -20.33 12.19
N ALA A 253 7.73 -21.35 12.42
CA ALA A 253 8.15 -22.77 12.25
C ALA A 253 8.54 -23.08 10.80
N GLU A 254 7.75 -22.66 9.82
CA GLU A 254 8.03 -22.85 8.39
C GLU A 254 9.33 -22.14 7.95
N ARG A 255 9.72 -21.08 8.64
CA ARG A 255 10.91 -20.27 8.32
C ARG A 255 12.10 -20.48 9.26
N ASN A 256 12.04 -21.47 10.15
CA ASN A 256 13.06 -21.73 11.18
C ASN A 256 13.41 -20.49 12.02
N MET A 257 12.40 -19.71 12.38
CA MET A 257 12.55 -18.51 13.21
C MET A 257 12.08 -18.78 14.64
N ALA A 258 12.75 -18.15 15.63
CA ALA A 258 12.29 -18.18 17.01
C ALA A 258 10.99 -17.39 17.19
N TYR A 259 10.00 -18.01 17.84
CA TYR A 259 8.74 -17.37 18.20
C TYR A 259 8.78 -16.93 19.66
N PRO A 260 8.31 -15.69 20.02
CA PRO A 260 8.40 -15.18 21.38
C PRO A 260 7.26 -15.68 22.29
N ILE A 261 7.17 -17.00 22.51
CA ILE A 261 6.10 -17.67 23.24
C ILE A 261 5.89 -17.11 24.66
N ARG A 262 6.97 -16.68 25.33
CA ARG A 262 6.87 -16.09 26.68
C ARG A 262 6.15 -14.74 26.64
N ALA A 263 6.45 -13.89 25.66
CA ALA A 263 5.81 -12.60 25.51
C ALA A 263 4.30 -12.75 25.21
N GLU A 264 3.94 -13.65 24.29
CA GLU A 264 2.55 -14.01 24.02
C GLU A 264 1.83 -14.40 25.33
N THR A 265 2.34 -15.43 26.02
CA THR A 265 1.71 -15.99 27.23
C THR A 265 1.48 -14.92 28.30
N VAL A 266 2.50 -14.11 28.59
CA VAL A 266 2.42 -13.08 29.64
C VAL A 266 1.41 -11.99 29.26
N ILE A 267 1.46 -11.49 28.02
CA ILE A 267 0.63 -10.37 27.57
C ILE A 267 -0.84 -10.79 27.40
N VAL A 268 -1.09 -11.96 26.84
CA VAL A 268 -2.46 -12.48 26.69
C VAL A 268 -3.10 -12.77 28.07
N ASN A 269 -2.35 -13.32 29.02
CA ASN A 269 -2.87 -13.54 30.36
C ASN A 269 -3.16 -12.23 31.10
N GLU A 270 -2.30 -11.22 30.95
CA GLU A 270 -2.54 -9.90 31.52
C GLU A 270 -3.76 -9.22 30.88
N TYR A 271 -3.94 -9.35 29.57
CA TYR A 271 -5.14 -8.86 28.86
C TYR A 271 -6.41 -9.46 29.46
N LYS A 272 -6.46 -10.80 29.60
CA LYS A 272 -7.62 -11.50 30.21
C LYS A 272 -7.89 -11.01 31.64
N LYS A 273 -6.87 -10.98 32.48
CA LYS A 273 -6.95 -10.56 33.89
C LYS A 273 -7.51 -9.13 34.01
N GLN A 274 -6.92 -8.17 33.29
CA GLN A 274 -7.27 -6.75 33.41
C GLN A 274 -8.65 -6.41 32.81
N LEU A 275 -9.12 -7.16 31.83
CA LEU A 275 -10.37 -6.89 31.17
C LEU A 275 -11.52 -7.83 31.59
N GLY A 276 -11.25 -8.74 32.56
CA GLY A 276 -12.25 -9.62 33.15
C GLY A 276 -12.76 -10.68 32.15
N LEU A 277 -11.86 -11.32 31.42
CA LEU A 277 -12.14 -12.37 30.44
C LEU A 277 -11.66 -13.74 30.89
#